data_2200db93e3c8d68d57435631c904155e
#
_entry.id   2200db93e3c8d68d57435631c904155e
#
_cell.length_a   1.000
_cell.length_b   1.000
_cell.length_c   1.000
_cell.angle_alpha   90.00
_cell.angle_beta   90.00
_cell.angle_gamma   90.00
#
_symmetry.space_group_name_H-M   'P 1'
#
loop_
_entity.id
_entity.type
_entity.pdbx_description
1 polymer ?
#
loop_
_entity_poly.entity_id
_entity_poly.type
_entity_poly.pdbx_seq_one_letter_code
_entity_poly.pdbx_strand_id
1 'polypeptide(L)'
;MMRSFSLGNNFPTQYPHFGGADVKYHFMFQFLAGNLEYLGLRLDLAYNLLSIGSLLGFLMLLYELALRITGRMCCGIWTIILFFFRSGMAFWRFLWEHLQAGDLLTVLQENTAFIGYTENENWGLWNFNVYLNQRHLAFGLLLVTLTLYLFMDWLEAGISHEEKGLQWLGKRFTAPEAWKCRQPEKALFMGMFLGLGAFWNGAAVISGLLILMGFAIFSDGKLDYLITALVTVFFSFLQTKIFIRGSAMGFQLYLGFLAEEKTPWGVVKYLFWMGGIFFLGLLGLVVFLRRKGRVLAVSFLIPTIFAFTILMTVDINVN
;
A
#
# COMPACT_ATOMS: atom_id res chain seq x y z
N MET A 1 -15.08 7.26 18.82
CA MET A 1 -15.60 6.25 17.88
C MET A 1 -15.48 4.82 18.42
N MET A 2 -14.32 4.30 18.85
CA MET A 2 -14.19 2.92 19.40
C MET A 2 -15.18 2.65 20.52
N ARG A 3 -15.26 3.54 21.52
CA ARG A 3 -16.21 3.43 22.63
C ARG A 3 -17.69 3.46 22.23
N SER A 4 -18.03 4.07 21.11
CA SER A 4 -19.43 4.03 20.65
C SER A 4 -19.87 2.65 20.18
N PHE A 5 -18.91 1.79 19.82
CA PHE A 5 -19.20 0.40 19.49
C PHE A 5 -19.27 -0.50 20.74
N SER A 6 -18.41 -0.27 21.74
CA SER A 6 -18.41 -1.08 22.97
C SER A 6 -19.54 -0.74 23.95
N LEU A 7 -19.96 0.52 24.02
CA LEU A 7 -20.96 1.02 24.98
C LEU A 7 -22.34 1.27 24.38
N GLY A 8 -22.53 1.07 23.07
CA GLY A 8 -23.81 1.37 22.43
C GLY A 8 -24.02 0.66 21.11
N ASN A 9 -25.22 0.82 20.56
CA ASN A 9 -25.63 0.27 19.28
C ASN A 9 -25.36 1.31 18.17
N ASN A 10 -24.10 1.53 17.81
CA ASN A 10 -23.74 2.47 16.77
C ASN A 10 -23.90 1.87 15.36
N PHE A 11 -25.13 1.36 15.07
CA PHE A 11 -25.53 0.87 13.75
C PHE A 11 -26.95 1.38 13.42
N PRO A 12 -27.15 2.05 12.25
CA PRO A 12 -26.12 2.42 11.25
C PRO A 12 -25.05 3.34 11.84
N THR A 13 -23.82 3.18 11.36
CA THR A 13 -22.63 3.79 11.96
C THR A 13 -22.63 5.31 11.80
N GLN A 14 -22.64 6.04 12.90
CA GLN A 14 -22.61 7.50 12.95
C GLN A 14 -21.37 8.00 13.70
N TYR A 15 -20.95 9.23 13.37
CA TYR A 15 -19.91 9.92 14.14
C TYR A 15 -20.41 10.26 15.54
N PRO A 16 -19.78 9.76 16.62
CA PRO A 16 -20.26 10.03 17.99
C PRO A 16 -20.15 11.52 18.40
N HIS A 17 -19.38 12.31 17.65
CA HIS A 17 -19.20 13.76 17.89
C HIS A 17 -20.16 14.63 17.07
N PHE A 18 -20.83 14.06 16.05
CA PHE A 18 -21.75 14.75 15.17
C PHE A 18 -23.02 13.92 15.00
N GLY A 19 -24.00 14.14 15.89
CA GLY A 19 -25.27 13.41 15.84
C GLY A 19 -25.96 13.58 14.47
N GLY A 20 -26.34 12.46 13.86
CA GLY A 20 -26.99 12.44 12.55
C GLY A 20 -26.03 12.43 11.35
N ALA A 21 -24.73 12.52 11.56
CA ALA A 21 -23.74 12.39 10.49
C ALA A 21 -23.25 10.94 10.38
N ASP A 22 -23.56 10.29 9.25
CA ASP A 22 -23.12 8.92 8.98
C ASP A 22 -21.61 8.86 8.74
N VAL A 23 -20.96 7.78 9.19
CA VAL A 23 -19.54 7.53 8.92
C VAL A 23 -19.38 7.15 7.45
N LYS A 24 -18.63 7.96 6.72
CA LYS A 24 -18.37 7.80 5.28
C LYS A 24 -16.98 7.22 4.97
N TYR A 25 -16.34 6.61 5.96
CA TYR A 25 -14.98 6.11 5.87
C TYR A 25 -14.87 4.71 6.49
N HIS A 26 -13.81 3.97 6.18
CA HIS A 26 -13.58 2.66 6.77
C HIS A 26 -13.38 2.76 8.30
N PHE A 27 -14.01 1.90 9.05
CA PHE A 27 -14.02 1.94 10.52
C PHE A 27 -13.77 0.58 11.19
N MET A 28 -13.46 -0.45 10.41
CA MET A 28 -13.37 -1.82 10.94
C MET A 28 -12.29 -1.98 12.02
N PHE A 29 -11.20 -1.22 11.90
CA PHE A 29 -10.16 -1.21 12.93
C PHE A 29 -10.69 -0.69 14.28
N GLN A 30 -11.42 0.42 14.25
CA GLN A 30 -12.05 1.01 15.43
C GLN A 30 -13.17 0.12 15.98
N PHE A 31 -13.91 -0.53 15.09
CA PHE A 31 -14.94 -1.49 15.47
C PHE A 31 -14.35 -2.70 16.20
N LEU A 32 -13.27 -3.29 15.68
CA LEU A 32 -12.59 -4.41 16.33
C LEU A 32 -12.01 -4.00 17.69
N ALA A 33 -11.39 -2.82 17.79
CA ALA A 33 -10.89 -2.30 19.07
C ALA A 33 -12.03 -2.12 20.09
N GLY A 34 -13.20 -1.60 19.65
CA GLY A 34 -14.39 -1.50 20.49
C GLY A 34 -14.95 -2.85 20.93
N ASN A 35 -14.96 -3.86 20.05
CA ASN A 35 -15.37 -5.21 20.44
C ASN A 35 -14.42 -5.85 21.48
N LEU A 36 -13.12 -5.63 21.35
CA LEU A 36 -12.15 -6.09 22.36
C LEU A 36 -12.37 -5.38 23.71
N GLU A 37 -12.73 -4.09 23.69
CA GLU A 37 -13.14 -3.36 24.91
C GLU A 37 -14.41 -3.95 25.50
N TYR A 38 -15.43 -4.25 24.69
CA TYR A 38 -16.66 -4.89 25.14
C TYR A 38 -16.40 -6.26 25.79
N LEU A 39 -15.41 -7.01 25.29
CA LEU A 39 -14.98 -8.29 25.86
C LEU A 39 -14.13 -8.15 27.13
N GLY A 40 -13.93 -6.93 27.64
CA GLY A 40 -13.24 -6.65 28.89
C GLY A 40 -11.79 -6.20 28.77
N LEU A 41 -11.25 -6.04 27.56
CA LEU A 41 -9.91 -5.49 27.38
C LEU A 41 -9.95 -3.98 27.54
N ARG A 42 -8.96 -3.40 28.23
CA ARG A 42 -8.84 -1.94 28.30
C ARG A 42 -8.66 -1.36 26.91
N LEU A 43 -9.33 -0.24 26.61
CA LEU A 43 -9.36 0.35 25.26
C LEU A 43 -7.97 0.70 24.72
N ASP A 44 -7.09 1.22 25.58
CA ASP A 44 -5.70 1.53 25.23
C ASP A 44 -4.92 0.27 24.82
N LEU A 45 -5.12 -0.84 25.54
CA LEU A 45 -4.53 -2.13 25.22
C LEU A 45 -5.13 -2.71 23.93
N ALA A 46 -6.45 -2.66 23.76
CA ALA A 46 -7.13 -3.14 22.57
C ALA A 46 -6.59 -2.46 21.31
N TYR A 47 -6.48 -1.14 21.35
CA TYR A 47 -5.97 -0.33 20.24
C TYR A 47 -4.49 -0.59 19.95
N ASN A 48 -3.66 -0.64 20.99
CA ASN A 48 -2.22 -0.85 20.85
C ASN A 48 -1.89 -2.28 20.39
N LEU A 49 -2.56 -3.30 20.90
CA LEU A 49 -2.38 -4.70 20.47
C LEU A 49 -2.68 -4.87 18.99
N LEU A 50 -3.80 -4.31 18.50
CA LEU A 50 -4.14 -4.34 17.09
C LEU A 50 -3.09 -3.58 16.24
N SER A 51 -2.65 -2.41 16.72
CA SER A 51 -1.66 -1.58 16.01
C SER A 51 -0.30 -2.28 15.92
N ILE A 52 0.21 -2.76 17.05
CA ILE A 52 1.52 -3.42 17.14
C ILE A 52 1.48 -4.76 16.42
N GLY A 53 0.44 -5.57 16.66
CA GLY A 53 0.32 -6.89 16.04
C GLY A 53 0.23 -6.81 14.52
N SER A 54 -0.56 -5.86 13.98
CA SER A 54 -0.66 -5.66 12.54
C SER A 54 0.63 -5.14 11.93
N LEU A 55 1.32 -4.22 12.60
CA LEU A 55 2.61 -3.71 12.13
C LEU A 55 3.67 -4.80 12.14
N LEU A 56 3.81 -5.56 13.22
CA LEU A 56 4.77 -6.66 13.31
C LEU A 56 4.48 -7.72 12.25
N GLY A 57 3.23 -8.16 12.12
CA GLY A 57 2.85 -9.12 11.09
C GLY A 57 3.14 -8.64 9.68
N PHE A 58 2.87 -7.37 9.39
CA PHE A 58 3.21 -6.76 8.11
C PHE A 58 4.72 -6.74 7.86
N LEU A 59 5.53 -6.32 8.84
CA LEU A 59 6.99 -6.28 8.70
C LEU A 59 7.59 -7.67 8.56
N MET A 60 7.07 -8.66 9.27
CA MET A 60 7.48 -10.07 9.12
C MET A 60 7.19 -10.59 7.71
N LEU A 61 5.99 -10.35 7.18
CA LEU A 61 5.64 -10.74 5.81
C LEU A 61 6.46 -9.99 4.76
N LEU A 62 6.76 -8.73 5.00
CA LEU A 62 7.62 -7.93 4.12
C LEU A 62 9.05 -8.50 4.09
N TYR A 63 9.57 -8.91 5.26
CA TYR A 63 10.84 -9.61 5.38
C TYR A 63 10.83 -10.93 4.59
N GLU A 64 9.82 -11.77 4.81
CA GLU A 64 9.69 -13.06 4.15
C GLU A 64 9.54 -12.90 2.62
N LEU A 65 8.79 -11.92 2.17
CA LEU A 65 8.66 -11.62 0.75
C LEU A 65 10.00 -11.20 0.14
N ALA A 66 10.76 -10.33 0.81
CA ALA A 66 12.08 -9.91 0.37
C ALA A 66 13.10 -11.06 0.38
N LEU A 67 13.06 -11.91 1.41
CA LEU A 67 13.89 -13.13 1.51
C LEU A 67 13.56 -14.10 0.37
N ARG A 68 12.28 -14.34 0.10
CA ARG A 68 11.80 -15.20 -1.00
C ARG A 68 12.28 -14.72 -2.37
N ILE A 69 12.17 -13.40 -2.63
CA ILE A 69 12.58 -12.80 -3.90
C ILE A 69 14.10 -12.85 -4.10
N THR A 70 14.87 -12.58 -3.04
CA THR A 70 16.32 -12.38 -3.15
C THR A 70 17.17 -13.55 -2.70
N GLY A 71 16.62 -14.44 -1.89
CA GLY A 71 17.33 -15.54 -1.23
C GLY A 71 18.34 -15.08 -0.16
N ARG A 72 18.26 -13.82 0.31
CA ARG A 72 19.22 -13.23 1.23
C ARG A 72 18.57 -12.60 2.45
N MET A 73 18.91 -13.05 3.64
CA MET A 73 18.39 -12.51 4.91
C MET A 73 18.69 -11.03 5.09
N CYS A 74 19.89 -10.57 4.67
CA CYS A 74 20.24 -9.15 4.75
C CYS A 74 19.30 -8.27 3.94
N CYS A 75 18.79 -8.73 2.80
CA CYS A 75 17.80 -7.98 2.01
C CYS A 75 16.49 -7.84 2.78
N GLY A 76 16.05 -8.88 3.48
CA GLY A 76 14.87 -8.81 4.34
C GLY A 76 15.01 -7.75 5.44
N ILE A 77 16.15 -7.76 6.15
CA ILE A 77 16.45 -6.77 7.21
C ILE A 77 16.46 -5.36 6.64
N TRP A 78 17.19 -5.11 5.55
CA TRP A 78 17.24 -3.79 4.92
C TRP A 78 15.89 -3.34 4.40
N THR A 79 15.06 -4.25 3.89
CA THR A 79 13.70 -3.92 3.43
C THR A 79 12.86 -3.38 4.57
N ILE A 80 12.92 -3.99 5.76
CA ILE A 80 12.21 -3.50 6.95
C ILE A 80 12.72 -2.10 7.34
N ILE A 81 14.04 -1.93 7.47
CA ILE A 81 14.66 -0.67 7.90
C ILE A 81 14.29 0.45 6.92
N LEU A 82 14.50 0.21 5.61
CA LEU A 82 14.25 1.19 4.58
C LEU A 82 12.76 1.54 4.44
N PHE A 83 11.87 0.56 4.64
CA PHE A 83 10.44 0.82 4.64
C PHE A 83 10.02 1.65 5.85
N PHE A 84 10.42 1.22 7.05
CA PHE A 84 9.99 1.83 8.30
C PHE A 84 10.48 3.27 8.46
N PHE A 85 11.71 3.54 8.02
CA PHE A 85 12.34 4.86 8.06
C PHE A 85 12.28 5.60 6.72
N ARG A 86 11.40 5.19 5.83
CA ARG A 86 11.19 5.86 4.56
C ARG A 86 10.77 7.32 4.77
N SER A 87 11.41 8.24 4.04
CA SER A 87 11.04 9.66 4.01
C SER A 87 11.33 10.27 2.64
N GLY A 88 10.88 11.51 2.42
CA GLY A 88 11.26 12.32 1.25
C GLY A 88 12.70 12.82 1.32
N MET A 89 13.07 13.65 0.35
CA MET A 89 14.41 14.25 0.25
C MET A 89 14.59 15.52 1.12
N ALA A 90 13.58 15.92 1.88
CA ALA A 90 13.59 17.16 2.66
C ALA A 90 14.79 17.26 3.63
N PHE A 91 15.14 16.13 4.27
CA PHE A 91 16.33 16.08 5.15
C PHE A 91 17.62 16.39 4.39
N TRP A 92 17.81 15.79 3.21
CA TRP A 92 19.03 16.00 2.40
C TRP A 92 19.10 17.40 1.83
N ARG A 93 17.96 17.97 1.46
CA ARG A 93 17.87 19.36 1.01
C ARG A 93 18.27 20.32 2.12
N PHE A 94 17.73 20.15 3.33
CA PHE A 94 18.10 20.92 4.49
C PHE A 94 19.63 20.87 4.78
N LEU A 95 20.19 19.66 4.81
CA LEU A 95 21.64 19.50 5.02
C LEU A 95 22.46 20.22 3.96
N TRP A 96 22.06 20.12 2.70
CA TRP A 96 22.77 20.73 1.58
C TRP A 96 22.73 22.26 1.63
N GLU A 97 21.56 22.83 1.89
CA GLU A 97 21.35 24.27 1.99
C GLU A 97 22.22 24.87 3.10
N HIS A 98 22.22 24.25 4.29
CA HIS A 98 23.00 24.72 5.44
C HIS A 98 24.51 24.41 5.34
N LEU A 99 24.87 23.37 4.62
CA LEU A 99 26.29 23.12 4.30
C LEU A 99 26.85 24.20 3.37
N GLN A 100 26.07 24.63 2.39
CA GLN A 100 26.47 25.73 1.49
C GLN A 100 26.49 27.09 2.20
N ALA A 101 25.58 27.32 3.14
CA ALA A 101 25.53 28.53 3.97
C ALA A 101 26.65 28.58 5.02
N GLY A 102 27.26 27.43 5.31
CA GLY A 102 28.33 27.33 6.33
C GLY A 102 27.83 27.37 7.78
N ASP A 103 26.53 27.28 8.02
CA ASP A 103 25.86 27.37 9.32
C ASP A 103 25.29 26.04 9.84
N LEU A 104 25.57 24.91 9.16
CA LEU A 104 24.99 23.60 9.44
C LEU A 104 25.11 23.19 10.93
N LEU A 105 26.29 23.34 11.54
CA LEU A 105 26.48 22.92 12.93
C LEU A 105 25.65 23.76 13.89
N THR A 106 25.61 25.07 13.71
CA THR A 106 24.80 26.00 14.50
C THR A 106 23.33 25.67 14.40
N VAL A 107 22.83 25.50 13.17
CA VAL A 107 21.43 25.16 12.93
C VAL A 107 21.04 23.80 13.50
N LEU A 108 21.92 22.78 13.41
CA LEU A 108 21.66 21.47 14.02
C LEU A 108 21.63 21.51 15.56
N GLN A 109 22.45 22.37 16.18
CA GLN A 109 22.46 22.55 17.64
C GLN A 109 21.23 23.31 18.15
N GLU A 110 20.78 24.31 17.41
CA GLU A 110 19.66 25.16 17.79
C GLU A 110 18.30 24.60 17.33
N ASN A 111 18.29 23.59 16.44
CA ASN A 111 17.08 23.09 15.86
C ASN A 111 16.25 22.27 16.85
N THR A 112 15.03 22.71 17.09
CA THR A 112 14.04 22.03 17.93
C THR A 112 12.93 21.35 17.11
N ALA A 113 12.93 21.52 15.78
CA ALA A 113 11.92 21.00 14.89
C ALA A 113 12.41 19.71 14.18
N PHE A 114 11.46 18.92 13.68
CA PHE A 114 11.77 17.75 12.88
C PHE A 114 12.28 18.16 11.49
N ILE A 115 13.52 17.81 11.17
CA ILE A 115 14.21 18.26 9.95
C ILE A 115 13.67 17.58 8.67
N GLY A 116 13.04 16.43 8.77
CA GLY A 116 12.49 15.70 7.63
C GLY A 116 11.06 16.11 7.25
N TYR A 117 10.56 17.23 7.75
CA TYR A 117 9.21 17.69 7.48
C TYR A 117 8.99 17.99 5.97
N THR A 118 7.85 17.56 5.46
CA THR A 118 7.35 17.89 4.12
C THR A 118 5.94 18.48 4.26
N GLU A 119 5.54 19.36 3.35
CA GLU A 119 4.19 19.93 3.34
C GLU A 119 3.11 18.86 3.20
N ASN A 120 3.45 17.75 2.56
CA ASN A 120 2.57 16.60 2.42
C ASN A 120 3.04 15.48 3.37
N GLU A 121 2.28 15.21 4.43
CA GLU A 121 2.59 14.22 5.45
C GLU A 121 2.82 12.80 4.89
N ASN A 122 2.18 12.43 3.79
CA ASN A 122 2.34 11.13 3.15
C ASN A 122 3.78 10.86 2.67
N TRP A 123 4.56 11.92 2.46
CA TRP A 123 5.96 11.87 2.05
C TRP A 123 6.95 12.13 3.18
N GLY A 124 6.46 12.41 4.38
CA GLY A 124 7.26 12.51 5.58
C GLY A 124 7.83 11.17 6.04
N LEU A 125 8.40 11.13 7.22
CA LEU A 125 8.90 9.90 7.82
C LEU A 125 7.74 8.93 8.07
N TRP A 126 7.76 7.77 7.40
CA TRP A 126 6.60 6.89 7.34
C TRP A 126 6.11 6.44 8.72
N ASN A 127 7.02 6.04 9.61
CA ASN A 127 6.66 5.56 10.94
C ASN A 127 6.04 6.67 11.81
N PHE A 128 6.42 7.92 11.60
CA PHE A 128 5.96 9.06 12.39
C PHE A 128 4.78 9.79 11.72
N ASN A 129 4.95 10.25 10.47
CA ASN A 129 3.94 11.06 9.79
C ASN A 129 2.76 10.23 9.28
N VAL A 130 3.00 9.01 8.81
CA VAL A 130 1.95 8.19 8.20
C VAL A 130 1.38 7.18 9.19
N TYR A 131 2.22 6.31 9.78
CA TYR A 131 1.75 5.21 10.60
C TYR A 131 1.09 5.68 11.91
N LEU A 132 1.67 6.63 12.63
CA LEU A 132 1.09 7.10 13.90
C LEU A 132 -0.29 7.74 13.69
N ASN A 133 -0.50 8.41 12.56
CA ASN A 133 -1.78 9.03 12.20
C ASN A 133 -2.80 8.01 11.69
N GLN A 134 -2.34 6.95 11.02
CA GLN A 134 -3.18 5.98 10.36
C GLN A 134 -2.79 4.54 10.73
N ARG A 135 -2.86 4.18 12.02
CA ARG A 135 -2.43 2.86 12.52
C ARG A 135 -3.17 1.68 11.87
N HIS A 136 -4.42 1.89 11.44
CA HIS A 136 -5.19 0.91 10.68
C HIS A 136 -4.58 0.58 9.30
N LEU A 137 -3.71 1.46 8.76
CA LEU A 137 -3.00 1.21 7.50
C LEU A 137 -2.12 -0.04 7.59
N ALA A 138 -1.43 -0.25 8.72
CA ALA A 138 -0.59 -1.43 8.89
C ALA A 138 -1.40 -2.74 8.79
N PHE A 139 -2.65 -2.75 9.26
CA PHE A 139 -3.53 -3.91 9.10
C PHE A 139 -3.90 -4.16 7.63
N GLY A 140 -4.24 -3.10 6.89
CA GLY A 140 -4.48 -3.21 5.45
C GLY A 140 -3.24 -3.72 4.69
N LEU A 141 -2.06 -3.19 5.01
CA LEU A 141 -0.80 -3.64 4.41
C LEU A 141 -0.48 -5.09 4.77
N LEU A 142 -0.76 -5.54 6.01
CA LEU A 142 -0.63 -6.93 6.42
C LEU A 142 -1.47 -7.86 5.53
N LEU A 143 -2.77 -7.56 5.35
CA LEU A 143 -3.67 -8.37 4.53
C LEU A 143 -3.22 -8.43 3.07
N VAL A 144 -2.83 -7.28 2.51
CA VAL A 144 -2.34 -7.18 1.13
C VAL A 144 -1.04 -7.96 0.96
N THR A 145 -0.07 -7.78 1.86
CA THR A 145 1.23 -8.45 1.75
C THR A 145 1.08 -9.96 1.90
N LEU A 146 0.19 -10.43 2.79
CA LEU A 146 -0.15 -11.85 2.89
C LEU A 146 -0.72 -12.38 1.57
N THR A 147 -1.66 -11.65 0.96
CA THR A 147 -2.22 -12.01 -0.33
C THR A 147 -1.13 -12.12 -1.39
N LEU A 148 -0.28 -11.11 -1.51
CA LEU A 148 0.83 -11.10 -2.48
C LEU A 148 1.78 -12.27 -2.25
N TYR A 149 2.13 -12.56 -1.01
CA TYR A 149 3.00 -13.69 -0.65
C TYR A 149 2.41 -15.03 -1.11
N LEU A 150 1.11 -15.24 -0.91
CA LEU A 150 0.42 -16.46 -1.33
C LEU A 150 0.26 -16.57 -2.87
N PHE A 151 0.27 -15.44 -3.58
CA PHE A 151 0.22 -15.43 -5.05
C PHE A 151 1.60 -15.54 -5.70
N MET A 152 2.69 -15.43 -4.95
CA MET A 152 4.04 -15.60 -5.48
C MET A 152 4.25 -16.97 -6.15
N ASP A 153 3.61 -18.03 -5.65
CA ASP A 153 3.69 -19.37 -6.26
C ASP A 153 3.23 -19.37 -7.73
N TRP A 154 2.15 -18.62 -8.01
CA TRP A 154 1.63 -18.53 -9.37
C TRP A 154 2.55 -17.72 -10.29
N LEU A 155 3.14 -16.65 -9.75
CA LEU A 155 4.11 -15.84 -10.49
C LEU A 155 5.39 -16.64 -10.76
N GLU A 156 5.93 -17.31 -9.76
CA GLU A 156 7.15 -18.14 -9.87
C GLU A 156 6.98 -19.29 -10.86
N ALA A 157 5.82 -19.97 -10.83
CA ALA A 157 5.49 -21.00 -11.80
C ALA A 157 5.44 -20.45 -13.24
N GLY A 158 4.95 -19.21 -13.41
CA GLY A 158 4.95 -18.54 -14.72
C GLY A 158 6.33 -18.17 -15.23
N ILE A 159 7.28 -17.87 -14.32
CA ILE A 159 8.65 -17.45 -14.66
C ILE A 159 9.54 -18.65 -15.04
N SER A 160 9.26 -19.84 -14.56
CA SER A 160 10.09 -21.05 -14.74
C SER A 160 10.16 -21.56 -16.19
N HIS A 161 9.39 -21.00 -17.12
CA HIS A 161 9.42 -21.42 -18.52
C HIS A 161 10.61 -20.86 -19.29
N GLU A 162 11.24 -21.71 -20.11
CA GLU A 162 12.49 -21.39 -20.86
C GLU A 162 12.33 -20.33 -21.93
N GLU A 163 11.13 -20.07 -22.44
CA GLU A 163 10.86 -19.10 -23.49
C GLU A 163 11.00 -17.66 -22.97
N LYS A 164 11.77 -16.85 -23.69
CA LYS A 164 12.06 -15.46 -23.32
C LYS A 164 11.67 -14.49 -24.43
N GLY A 165 11.35 -13.23 -24.05
CA GLY A 165 11.11 -12.13 -24.98
C GLY A 165 9.66 -11.79 -25.26
N LEU A 166 9.40 -10.94 -26.24
CA LEU A 166 8.05 -10.46 -26.59
C LEU A 166 7.12 -11.57 -27.07
N GLN A 167 7.66 -12.57 -27.76
CA GLN A 167 6.87 -13.73 -28.21
C GLN A 167 6.36 -14.55 -27.03
N TRP A 168 7.19 -14.75 -26.01
CA TRP A 168 6.77 -15.39 -24.77
C TRP A 168 5.63 -14.62 -24.11
N LEU A 169 5.75 -13.29 -24.02
CA LEU A 169 4.69 -12.44 -23.45
C LEU A 169 3.41 -12.51 -24.29
N GLY A 170 3.52 -12.50 -25.62
CA GLY A 170 2.37 -12.66 -26.51
C GLY A 170 1.63 -13.98 -26.26
N LYS A 171 2.35 -15.09 -26.13
CA LYS A 171 1.76 -16.40 -25.81
C LYS A 171 1.01 -16.40 -24.47
N ARG A 172 1.48 -15.61 -23.47
CA ARG A 172 0.79 -15.45 -22.18
C ARG A 172 -0.60 -14.80 -22.29
N PHE A 173 -0.90 -14.12 -23.40
CA PHE A 173 -2.23 -13.55 -23.64
C PHE A 173 -3.05 -14.34 -24.63
N THR A 174 -2.42 -15.00 -25.61
CA THR A 174 -3.11 -15.67 -26.71
C THR A 174 -3.33 -17.18 -26.47
N ALA A 175 -2.46 -17.82 -25.69
CA ALA A 175 -2.58 -19.27 -25.44
C ALA A 175 -3.76 -19.58 -24.51
N PRO A 176 -4.64 -20.55 -24.87
CA PRO A 176 -5.76 -20.94 -24.02
C PRO A 176 -5.32 -21.39 -22.60
N GLU A 177 -4.13 -21.99 -22.50
CA GLU A 177 -3.56 -22.45 -21.24
C GLU A 177 -3.33 -21.30 -20.26
N ALA A 178 -3.00 -20.11 -20.74
CA ALA A 178 -2.79 -18.93 -19.91
C ALA A 178 -4.08 -18.44 -19.24
N TRP A 179 -5.24 -18.78 -19.81
CA TRP A 179 -6.57 -18.40 -19.30
C TRP A 179 -7.28 -19.52 -18.54
N LYS A 180 -6.62 -20.65 -18.33
CA LYS A 180 -7.21 -21.71 -17.50
C LYS A 180 -7.31 -21.28 -16.05
N CYS A 181 -8.44 -21.61 -15.44
CA CYS A 181 -8.61 -21.54 -13.99
C CYS A 181 -7.92 -22.75 -13.37
N ARG A 182 -6.94 -22.52 -12.51
CA ARG A 182 -6.13 -23.58 -11.91
C ARG A 182 -6.49 -23.87 -10.47
N GLN A 183 -6.78 -22.82 -9.70
CA GLN A 183 -7.08 -22.88 -8.28
C GLN A 183 -8.24 -21.94 -7.92
N PRO A 184 -9.47 -22.22 -8.41
CA PRO A 184 -10.63 -21.36 -8.21
C PRO A 184 -10.97 -21.13 -6.73
N GLU A 185 -10.76 -22.14 -5.89
CA GLU A 185 -11.02 -22.06 -4.46
C GLU A 185 -10.08 -21.03 -3.78
N LYS A 186 -8.80 -21.08 -4.12
CA LYS A 186 -7.82 -20.10 -3.64
C LYS A 186 -8.18 -18.70 -4.14
N ALA A 187 -8.55 -18.57 -5.41
CA ALA A 187 -8.92 -17.30 -6.03
C ALA A 187 -10.15 -16.68 -5.35
N LEU A 188 -11.19 -17.49 -5.11
CA LEU A 188 -12.41 -17.06 -4.41
C LEU A 188 -12.12 -16.66 -2.96
N PHE A 189 -11.40 -17.50 -2.23
CA PHE A 189 -11.06 -17.23 -0.82
C PHE A 189 -10.22 -15.95 -0.69
N MET A 190 -9.18 -15.81 -1.50
CA MET A 190 -8.32 -14.63 -1.45
C MET A 190 -9.03 -13.37 -1.94
N GLY A 191 -9.92 -13.49 -2.93
CA GLY A 191 -10.77 -12.38 -3.36
C GLY A 191 -11.70 -11.89 -2.27
N MET A 192 -12.35 -12.80 -1.56
CA MET A 192 -13.19 -12.49 -0.40
C MET A 192 -12.35 -11.86 0.72
N PHE A 193 -11.23 -12.48 1.06
CA PHE A 193 -10.32 -12.00 2.12
C PHE A 193 -9.83 -10.57 1.84
N LEU A 194 -9.36 -10.31 0.61
CA LEU A 194 -8.86 -8.99 0.20
C LEU A 194 -10.01 -7.98 0.13
N GLY A 195 -11.19 -8.38 -0.38
CA GLY A 195 -12.37 -7.53 -0.45
C GLY A 195 -12.89 -7.10 0.92
N LEU A 196 -12.92 -8.02 1.89
CA LEU A 196 -13.25 -7.70 3.28
C LEU A 196 -12.20 -6.77 3.90
N GLY A 197 -10.96 -6.84 3.43
CA GLY A 197 -9.87 -5.93 3.84
C GLY A 197 -10.10 -4.46 3.49
N ALA A 198 -10.99 -4.14 2.56
CA ALA A 198 -11.28 -2.76 2.14
C ALA A 198 -11.82 -1.89 3.29
N PHE A 199 -12.54 -2.48 4.24
CA PHE A 199 -13.01 -1.79 5.45
C PHE A 199 -11.92 -1.51 6.48
N TRP A 200 -10.76 -2.16 6.36
CA TRP A 200 -9.57 -1.86 7.14
C TRP A 200 -8.77 -0.75 6.51
N ASN A 201 -8.51 -0.85 5.20
CA ASN A 201 -7.88 0.19 4.42
C ASN A 201 -8.10 -0.04 2.91
N GLY A 202 -8.98 0.73 2.29
CA GLY A 202 -9.30 0.60 0.87
C GLY A 202 -8.13 0.92 -0.05
N ALA A 203 -7.28 1.90 0.30
CA ALA A 203 -6.12 2.26 -0.51
C ALA A 203 -5.09 1.11 -0.58
N ALA A 204 -4.88 0.39 0.53
CA ALA A 204 -4.03 -0.80 0.53
C ALA A 204 -4.58 -1.89 -0.40
N VAL A 205 -5.90 -2.13 -0.38
CA VAL A 205 -6.54 -3.13 -1.27
C VAL A 205 -6.39 -2.76 -2.74
N ILE A 206 -6.60 -1.49 -3.10
CA ILE A 206 -6.37 -1.01 -4.48
C ILE A 206 -4.93 -1.25 -4.89
N SER A 207 -3.97 -0.92 -4.03
CA SER A 207 -2.53 -1.16 -4.27
C SER A 207 -2.25 -2.66 -4.48
N GLY A 208 -2.85 -3.52 -3.66
CA GLY A 208 -2.75 -4.98 -3.80
C GLY A 208 -3.28 -5.48 -5.14
N LEU A 209 -4.44 -5.00 -5.57
CA LEU A 209 -5.01 -5.36 -6.88
C LEU A 209 -4.13 -4.89 -8.06
N LEU A 210 -3.51 -3.71 -7.96
CA LEU A 210 -2.59 -3.22 -8.97
C LEU A 210 -1.33 -4.10 -9.07
N ILE A 211 -0.79 -4.56 -7.95
CA ILE A 211 0.36 -5.47 -7.94
C ILE A 211 -0.04 -6.85 -8.50
N LEU A 212 -1.21 -7.38 -8.11
CA LEU A 212 -1.74 -8.63 -8.65
C LEU A 212 -2.01 -8.55 -10.16
N MET A 213 -2.40 -7.39 -10.68
CA MET A 213 -2.47 -7.14 -12.12
C MET A 213 -1.11 -7.32 -12.78
N GLY A 214 -0.04 -6.78 -12.18
CA GLY A 214 1.34 -7.00 -12.64
C GLY A 214 1.70 -8.50 -12.65
N PHE A 215 1.33 -9.24 -11.61
CA PHE A 215 1.52 -10.70 -11.55
C PHE A 215 0.75 -11.41 -12.65
N ALA A 216 -0.52 -11.06 -12.85
CA ALA A 216 -1.39 -11.68 -13.86
C ALA A 216 -0.86 -11.52 -15.28
N ILE A 217 -0.20 -10.39 -15.60
CA ILE A 217 0.39 -10.15 -16.93
C ILE A 217 1.43 -11.23 -17.25
N PHE A 218 2.23 -11.61 -16.27
CA PHE A 218 3.36 -12.53 -16.47
C PHE A 218 3.08 -13.99 -16.07
N SER A 219 1.97 -14.26 -15.41
CA SER A 219 1.59 -15.60 -14.95
C SER A 219 0.62 -16.29 -15.91
N ASP A 220 0.56 -17.62 -15.81
CA ASP A 220 -0.57 -18.40 -16.29
C ASP A 220 -1.73 -18.38 -15.26
N GLY A 221 -2.91 -18.86 -15.65
CA GLY A 221 -4.07 -18.88 -14.76
C GLY A 221 -4.68 -17.51 -14.57
N LYS A 222 -4.76 -16.71 -15.65
CA LYS A 222 -5.31 -15.34 -15.61
C LYS A 222 -6.75 -15.29 -15.10
N LEU A 223 -7.54 -16.36 -15.30
CA LEU A 223 -8.89 -16.42 -14.74
C LEU A 223 -8.88 -16.44 -13.21
N ASP A 224 -7.90 -17.06 -12.57
CA ASP A 224 -7.80 -17.05 -11.11
C ASP A 224 -7.58 -15.63 -10.59
N TYR A 225 -6.70 -14.84 -11.24
CA TYR A 225 -6.51 -13.43 -10.90
C TYR A 225 -7.76 -12.58 -11.17
N LEU A 226 -8.45 -12.84 -12.28
CA LEU A 226 -9.68 -12.14 -12.61
C LEU A 226 -10.78 -12.45 -11.59
N ILE A 227 -10.95 -13.72 -11.21
CA ILE A 227 -11.88 -14.14 -10.15
C ILE A 227 -11.54 -13.42 -8.85
N THR A 228 -10.26 -13.44 -8.46
CA THR A 228 -9.81 -12.73 -7.25
C THR A 228 -10.18 -11.26 -7.30
N ALA A 229 -9.91 -10.57 -8.41
CA ALA A 229 -10.21 -9.15 -8.57
C ALA A 229 -11.72 -8.87 -8.53
N LEU A 230 -12.52 -9.63 -9.25
CA LEU A 230 -13.98 -9.45 -9.28
C LEU A 230 -14.61 -9.71 -7.92
N VAL A 231 -14.19 -10.76 -7.22
CA VAL A 231 -14.67 -11.10 -5.88
C VAL A 231 -14.23 -10.01 -4.87
N THR A 232 -12.99 -9.51 -4.98
CA THR A 232 -12.52 -8.39 -4.17
C THR A 232 -13.40 -7.16 -4.34
N VAL A 233 -13.66 -6.76 -5.58
CA VAL A 233 -14.52 -5.60 -5.89
C VAL A 233 -15.94 -5.83 -5.38
N PHE A 234 -16.49 -7.03 -5.58
CA PHE A 234 -17.84 -7.38 -5.12
C PHE A 234 -17.96 -7.23 -3.59
N PHE A 235 -17.06 -7.84 -2.81
CA PHE A 235 -17.12 -7.75 -1.36
C PHE A 235 -16.81 -6.33 -0.84
N SER A 236 -15.92 -5.61 -1.47
CA SER A 236 -15.66 -4.19 -1.14
C SER A 236 -16.90 -3.33 -1.39
N PHE A 237 -17.58 -3.55 -2.52
CA PHE A 237 -18.82 -2.85 -2.85
C PHE A 237 -19.96 -3.21 -1.91
N LEU A 238 -20.12 -4.50 -1.59
CA LEU A 238 -21.14 -4.98 -0.66
C LEU A 238 -21.00 -4.32 0.71
N GLN A 239 -19.78 -4.28 1.25
CA GLN A 239 -19.51 -3.60 2.52
C GLN A 239 -19.85 -2.11 2.46
N THR A 240 -19.44 -1.44 1.39
CA THR A 240 -19.74 0.00 1.22
C THR A 240 -21.25 0.23 1.19
N LYS A 241 -22.02 -0.63 0.51
CA LYS A 241 -23.48 -0.49 0.45
C LYS A 241 -24.19 -0.79 1.76
N ILE A 242 -23.68 -1.73 2.55
CA ILE A 242 -24.29 -2.12 3.82
C ILE A 242 -23.99 -1.09 4.92
N PHE A 243 -22.73 -0.65 5.01
CA PHE A 243 -22.22 0.09 6.17
C PHE A 243 -22.01 1.58 5.95
N ILE A 244 -21.87 2.03 4.69
CA ILE A 244 -21.61 3.44 4.36
C ILE A 244 -22.80 4.04 3.63
N ARG A 245 -23.31 5.15 4.16
CA ARG A 245 -24.35 5.96 3.49
C ARG A 245 -23.72 7.19 2.85
N GLY A 246 -23.83 7.29 1.54
CA GLY A 246 -23.23 8.39 0.77
C GLY A 246 -21.77 8.13 0.39
N SER A 247 -21.13 9.09 -0.24
CA SER A 247 -19.72 9.06 -0.61
C SER A 247 -19.01 10.26 0.00
N ALA A 248 -17.88 10.01 0.67
CA ALA A 248 -16.96 11.06 1.09
C ALA A 248 -15.95 11.41 0.01
N MET A 249 -15.90 10.64 -1.08
CA MET A 249 -14.88 10.79 -2.12
C MET A 249 -15.44 11.37 -3.39
N GLY A 250 -14.84 12.44 -3.86
CA GLY A 250 -14.98 12.96 -5.21
C GLY A 250 -13.73 12.60 -6.03
N PHE A 251 -13.91 12.30 -7.30
CA PHE A 251 -12.80 12.03 -8.22
C PHE A 251 -12.76 13.15 -9.26
N GLN A 252 -11.59 13.78 -9.38
CA GLN A 252 -11.31 14.75 -10.42
C GLN A 252 -10.03 14.35 -11.17
N LEU A 253 -10.05 14.49 -12.49
CA LEU A 253 -8.87 14.25 -13.30
C LEU A 253 -8.10 15.56 -13.45
N TYR A 254 -6.95 15.64 -12.83
CA TYR A 254 -6.11 16.82 -12.86
C TYR A 254 -4.62 16.46 -12.82
N LEU A 255 -3.95 16.54 -13.96
CA LEU A 255 -2.53 16.18 -14.05
C LEU A 255 -1.68 17.06 -13.13
N GLY A 256 -0.90 16.40 -12.30
CA GLY A 256 0.07 17.06 -11.42
C GLY A 256 -0.55 17.88 -10.30
N PHE A 257 -1.75 17.52 -9.82
CA PHE A 257 -2.43 18.27 -8.77
C PHE A 257 -1.62 18.43 -7.47
N LEU A 258 -0.74 17.47 -7.16
CA LEU A 258 0.18 17.53 -6.02
C LEU A 258 1.45 18.33 -6.30
N ALA A 259 1.82 18.53 -7.57
CA ALA A 259 3.04 19.25 -7.93
C ALA A 259 2.80 20.77 -7.89
N GLU A 260 3.82 21.52 -7.47
CA GLU A 260 3.81 22.98 -7.51
C GLU A 260 3.63 23.48 -8.95
N GLU A 261 4.45 22.97 -9.86
CA GLU A 261 4.34 23.21 -11.29
C GLU A 261 3.47 22.13 -11.95
N LYS A 262 2.32 22.52 -12.55
CA LYS A 262 1.37 21.62 -13.22
C LYS A 262 1.82 21.19 -14.62
N THR A 263 3.10 20.87 -14.76
CA THR A 263 3.73 20.41 -16.02
C THR A 263 4.28 18.99 -15.83
N PRO A 264 4.51 18.24 -16.92
CA PRO A 264 5.16 16.93 -16.82
C PRO A 264 6.52 17.00 -16.11
N TRP A 265 7.29 18.07 -16.34
CA TRP A 265 8.57 18.28 -15.66
C TRP A 265 8.39 18.60 -14.16
N GLY A 266 7.41 19.43 -13.83
CA GLY A 266 7.04 19.70 -12.44
C GLY A 266 6.64 18.45 -11.66
N VAL A 267 5.90 17.53 -12.32
CA VAL A 267 5.56 16.22 -11.74
C VAL A 267 6.82 15.39 -11.48
N VAL A 268 7.75 15.31 -12.43
CA VAL A 268 9.02 14.59 -12.24
C VAL A 268 9.83 15.19 -11.10
N LYS A 269 9.93 16.52 -11.05
CA LYS A 269 10.63 17.25 -9.97
C LYS A 269 9.98 16.96 -8.61
N TYR A 270 8.64 17.02 -8.53
CA TYR A 270 7.89 16.69 -7.33
C TYR A 270 8.17 15.25 -6.86
N LEU A 271 8.04 14.27 -7.75
CA LEU A 271 8.31 12.87 -7.43
C LEU A 271 9.75 12.66 -6.96
N PHE A 272 10.72 13.36 -7.57
CA PHE A 272 12.11 13.28 -7.15
C PHE A 272 12.30 13.77 -5.71
N TRP A 273 11.77 14.94 -5.37
CA TRP A 273 11.92 15.51 -4.04
C TRP A 273 11.10 14.76 -2.96
N MET A 274 9.93 14.27 -3.31
CA MET A 274 9.07 13.56 -2.37
C MET A 274 9.38 12.07 -2.26
N GLY A 275 9.87 11.46 -3.33
CA GLY A 275 10.10 10.01 -3.41
C GLY A 275 11.22 9.49 -2.52
N GLY A 276 12.22 10.32 -2.19
CA GLY A 276 13.31 9.95 -1.29
C GLY A 276 13.96 8.62 -1.65
N ILE A 277 13.97 7.70 -0.69
CA ILE A 277 14.56 6.36 -0.81
C ILE A 277 13.94 5.50 -1.92
N PHE A 278 12.76 5.85 -2.40
CA PHE A 278 12.09 5.16 -3.51
C PHE A 278 12.98 5.11 -4.77
N PHE A 279 13.76 6.15 -5.02
CA PHE A 279 14.71 6.15 -6.15
C PHE A 279 15.83 5.14 -5.99
N LEU A 280 16.29 4.88 -4.76
CA LEU A 280 17.23 3.78 -4.49
C LEU A 280 16.58 2.43 -4.78
N GLY A 281 15.29 2.29 -4.47
CA GLY A 281 14.49 1.11 -4.82
C GLY A 281 14.40 0.91 -6.33
N LEU A 282 14.15 1.97 -7.10
CA LEU A 282 14.14 1.93 -8.57
C LEU A 282 15.50 1.56 -9.14
N LEU A 283 16.59 2.11 -8.60
CA LEU A 283 17.96 1.78 -9.01
C LEU A 283 18.26 0.30 -8.70
N GLY A 284 17.88 -0.19 -7.53
CA GLY A 284 17.95 -1.60 -7.15
C GLY A 284 17.16 -2.48 -8.10
N LEU A 285 15.95 -2.07 -8.50
CA LEU A 285 15.12 -2.76 -9.47
C LEU A 285 15.82 -2.86 -10.85
N VAL A 286 16.42 -1.78 -11.32
CA VAL A 286 17.19 -1.77 -12.59
C VAL A 286 18.37 -2.75 -12.52
N VAL A 287 19.12 -2.79 -11.41
CA VAL A 287 20.22 -3.73 -11.21
C VAL A 287 19.70 -5.17 -11.18
N PHE A 288 18.59 -5.42 -10.53
CA PHE A 288 17.94 -6.73 -10.46
C PHE A 288 17.43 -7.20 -11.83
N LEU A 289 16.84 -6.30 -12.62
CA LEU A 289 16.44 -6.54 -14.01
C LEU A 289 17.61 -7.02 -14.89
N ARG A 290 18.81 -6.50 -14.65
CA ARG A 290 20.00 -6.89 -15.40
C ARG A 290 20.52 -8.27 -15.02
N ARG A 291 20.33 -8.71 -13.77
CA ARG A 291 21.00 -9.91 -13.25
C ARG A 291 20.19 -11.21 -13.34
N LYS A 292 18.99 -11.30 -12.86
CA LYS A 292 18.27 -12.60 -12.81
C LYS A 292 16.73 -12.54 -12.76
N GLY A 293 16.12 -11.42 -12.56
CA GLY A 293 14.70 -11.39 -12.21
C GLY A 293 13.83 -10.53 -13.11
N ARG A 294 14.09 -10.51 -14.44
CA ARG A 294 13.40 -9.59 -15.35
C ARG A 294 11.87 -9.62 -15.21
N VAL A 295 11.29 -10.81 -15.23
CA VAL A 295 9.82 -10.95 -15.14
C VAL A 295 9.33 -10.51 -13.77
N LEU A 296 9.97 -10.98 -12.69
CA LEU A 296 9.61 -10.62 -11.33
C LEU A 296 9.71 -9.10 -11.09
N ALA A 297 10.84 -8.50 -11.53
CA ALA A 297 11.03 -7.06 -11.39
C ALA A 297 10.00 -6.24 -12.18
N VAL A 298 9.68 -6.65 -13.42
CA VAL A 298 8.70 -5.96 -14.26
C VAL A 298 7.28 -6.13 -13.71
N SER A 299 6.95 -7.27 -13.11
CA SER A 299 5.64 -7.50 -12.49
C SER A 299 5.38 -6.59 -11.28
N PHE A 300 6.40 -6.06 -10.62
CA PHE A 300 6.28 -5.00 -9.63
C PHE A 300 6.39 -3.59 -10.23
N LEU A 301 7.18 -3.41 -11.29
CA LEU A 301 7.38 -2.11 -11.93
C LEU A 301 6.11 -1.57 -12.60
N ILE A 302 5.39 -2.42 -13.33
CA ILE A 302 4.16 -2.03 -14.04
C ILE A 302 3.12 -1.44 -13.07
N PRO A 303 2.71 -2.13 -11.97
CA PRO A 303 1.75 -1.57 -11.04
C PRO A 303 2.29 -0.34 -10.32
N THR A 304 3.59 -0.25 -10.09
CA THR A 304 4.21 0.94 -9.49
C THR A 304 4.04 2.15 -10.40
N ILE A 305 4.37 2.03 -11.69
CA ILE A 305 4.18 3.11 -12.68
C ILE A 305 2.70 3.49 -12.75
N PHE A 306 1.80 2.50 -12.77
CA PHE A 306 0.37 2.75 -12.81
C PHE A 306 -0.13 3.49 -11.56
N ALA A 307 0.31 3.07 -10.37
CA ALA A 307 -0.03 3.72 -9.11
C ALA A 307 0.45 5.18 -9.06
N PHE A 308 1.67 5.47 -9.51
CA PHE A 308 2.18 6.84 -9.62
C PHE A 308 1.42 7.66 -10.64
N THR A 309 1.05 7.08 -11.78
CA THR A 309 0.23 7.77 -12.78
C THR A 309 -1.12 8.15 -12.20
N ILE A 310 -1.80 7.25 -11.49
CA ILE A 310 -3.05 7.52 -10.79
C ILE A 310 -2.85 8.62 -9.74
N LEU A 311 -1.84 8.49 -8.88
CA LEU A 311 -1.53 9.46 -7.82
C LEU A 311 -1.33 10.88 -8.37
N MET A 312 -0.76 11.01 -9.56
CA MET A 312 -0.45 12.31 -10.17
C MET A 312 -1.55 12.83 -11.10
N THR A 313 -2.58 12.04 -11.39
CA THR A 313 -3.64 12.42 -12.33
C THR A 313 -5.04 12.40 -11.72
N VAL A 314 -5.25 11.65 -10.66
CA VAL A 314 -6.56 11.52 -10.01
C VAL A 314 -6.50 12.19 -8.65
N ASP A 315 -7.15 13.34 -8.56
CA ASP A 315 -7.39 14.00 -7.29
C ASP A 315 -8.57 13.33 -6.58
N ILE A 316 -8.30 12.71 -5.45
CA ILE A 316 -9.31 12.07 -4.60
C ILE A 316 -9.61 13.03 -3.46
N ASN A 317 -10.58 13.91 -3.66
CA ASN A 317 -11.05 14.80 -2.61
C ASN A 317 -11.92 14.03 -1.61
N VAL A 318 -11.52 14.06 -0.35
CA VAL A 318 -12.32 13.57 0.77
C VAL A 318 -13.05 14.79 1.36
N ASN A 319 -14.34 14.92 1.06
CA ASN A 319 -15.24 15.97 1.60
C ASN A 319 -15.85 15.53 2.93
#